data_7d17bd2b571d530b113256cc851f003a
#
_entry.id   7d17bd2b571d530b113256cc851f003a
#
_cell.length_a   1.000
_cell.length_b   1.000
_cell.length_c   1.000
_cell.angle_alpha   90.00
_cell.angle_beta   90.00
_cell.angle_gamma   90.00
#
_symmetry.space_group_name_H-M   'P 1'
#
loop_
_entity.id
_entity.type
_entity.pdbx_description
1 polymer ?
#
loop_
_entity_poly.entity_id
_entity_poly.type
_entity_poly.pdbx_seq_one_letter_code
_entity_poly.pdbx_strand_id
1 'polypeptide(L)'
;MVIATNASALNQVRSKELILSGLDEIYIGLDSLKKSVYEKIRVRLKFEKVINNIINFNIIRNKLKGKTRIRLQMIYQEENSSEVNDFKKWGKKYLSPNDLIVAHKVHNWGRQLDIKNLTTDKFINSIPCTAIWSNLQIHADGRVALCSNDTKMKSKHTLGYANKSSLAEIWNGFPLKKIRERHLK
;
A
#
# COMPACT_ATOMS: atom_id res chain seq x y z
N MET A 1 11.78 6.14 -8.05
CA MET A 1 11.48 4.74 -7.65
C MET A 1 10.79 4.73 -6.29
N VAL A 2 9.78 3.87 -6.09
CA VAL A 2 9.04 3.74 -4.82
C VAL A 2 9.15 2.29 -4.35
N ILE A 3 9.39 2.08 -3.06
CA ILE A 3 9.34 0.75 -2.43
C ILE A 3 8.36 0.73 -1.28
N ALA A 4 7.74 -0.43 -1.03
CA ALA A 4 6.87 -0.66 0.13
C ALA A 4 7.53 -1.67 1.08
N THR A 5 7.46 -1.41 2.38
CA THR A 5 8.07 -2.25 3.42
C THR A 5 7.29 -2.23 4.73
N ASN A 6 7.42 -3.28 5.52
CA ASN A 6 6.98 -3.31 6.91
C ASN A 6 8.05 -2.81 7.89
N ALA A 7 9.17 -2.29 7.38
CA ALA A 7 10.32 -1.78 8.12
C ALA A 7 11.05 -2.80 9.05
N SER A 8 10.64 -4.06 9.13
CA SER A 8 11.28 -5.04 10.02
C SER A 8 12.75 -5.30 9.71
N ALA A 9 13.14 -5.15 8.44
CA ALA A 9 14.49 -5.33 7.94
C ALA A 9 15.22 -4.00 7.66
N LEU A 10 14.61 -2.86 7.95
CA LEU A 10 15.12 -1.51 7.66
C LEU A 10 16.12 -1.07 8.73
N ASN A 11 17.24 -1.79 8.84
CA ASN A 11 18.33 -1.46 9.76
C ASN A 11 19.12 -0.23 9.24
N GLN A 12 20.12 0.21 10.02
CA GLN A 12 20.90 1.40 9.68
C GLN A 12 21.64 1.28 8.35
N VAL A 13 22.23 0.12 8.06
CA VAL A 13 22.97 -0.14 6.81
C VAL A 13 22.04 -0.01 5.61
N ARG A 14 20.94 -0.77 5.61
CA ARG A 14 19.94 -0.73 4.53
C ARG A 14 19.29 0.63 4.37
N SER A 15 19.04 1.33 5.48
CA SER A 15 18.51 2.69 5.43
C SER A 15 19.46 3.63 4.69
N LYS A 16 20.77 3.57 5.01
CA LYS A 16 21.80 4.37 4.34
C LYS A 16 21.90 4.02 2.86
N GLU A 17 21.95 2.73 2.52
CA GLU A 17 22.02 2.26 1.13
C GLU A 17 20.82 2.75 0.30
N LEU A 18 19.60 2.59 0.81
CA LEU A 18 18.38 3.04 0.13
C LEU A 18 18.35 4.55 -0.10
N ILE A 19 18.77 5.34 0.89
CA ILE A 19 18.81 6.79 0.76
C ILE A 19 19.84 7.21 -0.28
N LEU A 20 21.04 6.63 -0.24
CA LEU A 20 22.13 6.95 -1.16
C LEU A 20 21.89 6.46 -2.59
N SER A 21 21.06 5.40 -2.78
CA SER A 21 20.68 4.93 -4.11
C SER A 21 19.70 5.86 -4.84
N GLY A 22 19.28 6.97 -4.22
CA GLY A 22 18.36 7.92 -4.84
C GLY A 22 16.89 7.47 -4.82
N LEU A 23 16.50 6.66 -3.83
CA LEU A 23 15.10 6.27 -3.65
C LEU A 23 14.21 7.51 -3.48
N ASP A 24 13.16 7.65 -4.29
CA ASP A 24 12.25 8.79 -4.24
C ASP A 24 11.28 8.71 -3.06
N GLU A 25 10.68 7.55 -2.82
CA GLU A 25 9.70 7.36 -1.74
C GLU A 25 9.80 5.97 -1.12
N ILE A 26 9.70 5.90 0.21
CA ILE A 26 9.53 4.66 0.96
C ILE A 26 8.16 4.62 1.61
N TYR A 27 7.40 3.58 1.31
CA TYR A 27 6.07 3.31 1.83
C TYR A 27 6.16 2.38 3.03
N ILE A 28 5.81 2.84 4.23
CA ILE A 28 5.97 2.08 5.46
C ILE A 28 4.61 1.83 6.11
N GLY A 29 4.26 0.54 6.32
CA GLY A 29 3.05 0.14 7.04
C GLY A 29 3.29 0.04 8.55
N LEU A 30 2.54 0.82 9.33
CA LEU A 30 2.53 0.79 10.80
C LEU A 30 1.08 0.82 11.29
N ASP A 31 0.49 -0.35 11.58
CA ASP A 31 -0.94 -0.48 11.80
C ASP A 31 -1.38 -0.26 13.24
N SER A 32 -0.49 -0.01 14.18
CA SER A 32 -0.84 0.38 15.56
C SER A 32 0.36 1.03 16.26
N LEU A 33 0.09 1.85 17.25
CA LEU A 33 1.06 2.38 18.20
C LEU A 33 1.08 1.63 19.53
N LYS A 34 0.18 0.66 19.70
CA LYS A 34 0.15 -0.23 20.87
C LYS A 34 0.80 -1.56 20.51
N LYS A 35 1.83 -1.94 21.26
CA LYS A 35 2.60 -3.18 21.01
C LYS A 35 1.71 -4.41 20.86
N SER A 36 0.77 -4.62 21.80
CA SER A 36 -0.11 -5.79 21.81
C SER A 36 -1.00 -5.85 20.56
N VAL A 37 -1.53 -4.71 20.11
CA VAL A 37 -2.36 -4.60 18.91
C VAL A 37 -1.52 -4.77 17.65
N TYR A 38 -0.36 -4.09 17.60
CA TYR A 38 0.56 -4.20 16.46
C TYR A 38 1.01 -5.63 16.20
N GLU A 39 1.52 -6.32 17.24
CA GLU A 39 2.05 -7.68 17.11
C GLU A 39 0.96 -8.73 16.82
N LYS A 40 -0.30 -8.43 17.19
CA LYS A 40 -1.46 -9.25 16.81
C LYS A 40 -1.82 -9.07 15.33
N ILE A 41 -1.85 -7.83 14.81
CA ILE A 41 -2.16 -7.54 13.41
C ILE A 41 -1.00 -7.97 12.51
N ARG A 42 0.23 -7.64 12.90
CA ARG A 42 1.46 -7.91 12.16
C ARG A 42 2.19 -9.12 12.75
N VAL A 43 1.63 -10.29 12.52
CA VAL A 43 2.14 -11.56 13.06
C VAL A 43 3.64 -11.72 12.75
N ARG A 44 4.43 -12.15 13.76
CA ARG A 44 5.88 -12.34 13.72
C ARG A 44 6.72 -11.06 13.62
N LEU A 45 6.12 -9.87 13.58
CA LEU A 45 6.87 -8.62 13.67
C LEU A 45 7.01 -8.18 15.14
N LYS A 46 8.10 -7.46 15.43
CA LYS A 46 8.38 -6.90 16.74
C LYS A 46 8.18 -5.40 16.71
N PHE A 47 7.24 -4.91 17.51
CA PHE A 47 6.82 -3.50 17.54
C PHE A 47 7.99 -2.55 17.76
N GLU A 48 8.78 -2.75 18.81
CA GLU A 48 9.89 -1.86 19.16
C GLU A 48 10.93 -1.80 18.04
N LYS A 49 11.22 -2.95 17.40
CA LYS A 49 12.17 -2.99 16.29
C LYS A 49 11.68 -2.15 15.11
N VAL A 50 10.40 -2.26 14.78
CA VAL A 50 9.81 -1.52 13.64
C VAL A 50 9.77 -0.02 13.93
N ILE A 51 9.31 0.39 15.11
CA ILE A 51 9.31 1.79 15.55
C ILE A 51 10.71 2.39 15.49
N ASN A 52 11.69 1.71 16.07
CA ASN A 52 13.09 2.17 16.08
C ASN A 52 13.64 2.27 14.64
N ASN A 53 13.33 1.32 13.78
CA ASN A 53 13.78 1.35 12.38
C ASN A 53 13.17 2.55 11.62
N ILE A 54 11.89 2.87 11.84
CA ILE A 54 11.25 4.03 11.22
C ILE A 54 11.89 5.33 11.67
N ILE A 55 12.08 5.50 12.99
CA ILE A 55 12.71 6.69 13.57
C ILE A 55 14.15 6.83 13.06
N ASN A 56 14.93 5.75 13.09
CA ASN A 56 16.31 5.74 12.63
C ASN A 56 16.43 6.05 11.13
N PHE A 57 15.53 5.53 10.30
CA PHE A 57 15.51 5.87 8.87
C PHE A 57 15.36 7.38 8.67
N ASN A 58 14.44 8.04 9.39
CA ASN A 58 14.27 9.48 9.32
C ASN A 58 15.51 10.24 9.81
N ILE A 59 16.13 9.80 10.91
CA ILE A 59 17.36 10.41 11.45
C ILE A 59 18.49 10.31 10.42
N ILE A 60 18.72 9.14 9.84
CA ILE A 60 19.77 8.89 8.85
C ILE A 60 19.50 9.71 7.59
N ARG A 61 18.27 9.73 7.09
CA ARG A 61 17.87 10.54 5.94
C ARG A 61 18.20 12.01 6.15
N ASN A 62 17.80 12.56 7.28
CA ASN A 62 18.03 13.97 7.60
C ASN A 62 19.55 14.27 7.74
N LYS A 63 20.30 13.38 8.39
CA LYS A 63 21.77 13.51 8.52
C LYS A 63 22.48 13.47 7.16
N LEU A 64 22.01 12.64 6.23
CA LEU A 64 22.56 12.52 4.87
C LEU A 64 21.98 13.57 3.91
N LYS A 65 21.09 14.46 4.36
CA LYS A 65 20.34 15.39 3.52
C LYS A 65 19.64 14.69 2.34
N GLY A 66 19.20 13.45 2.58
CA GLY A 66 18.53 12.61 1.58
C GLY A 66 17.15 13.16 1.20
N LYS A 67 16.78 13.01 -0.06
CA LYS A 67 15.52 13.52 -0.62
C LYS A 67 14.37 12.49 -0.53
N THR A 68 14.63 11.26 -0.09
CA THR A 68 13.64 10.20 0.01
C THR A 68 12.46 10.63 0.88
N ARG A 69 11.26 10.64 0.33
CA ARG A 69 10.04 10.92 1.07
C ARG A 69 9.58 9.66 1.82
N ILE A 70 9.15 9.82 3.06
CA ILE A 70 8.50 8.74 3.81
C ILE A 70 6.99 8.88 3.66
N ARG A 71 6.32 7.80 3.26
CA ARG A 71 4.88 7.66 3.37
C ARG A 71 4.57 6.64 4.45
N LEU A 72 4.19 7.14 5.63
CA LEU A 72 3.76 6.30 6.75
C LEU A 72 2.27 6.02 6.64
N GLN A 73 1.91 4.74 6.60
CA GLN A 73 0.52 4.31 6.44
C GLN A 73 0.05 3.44 7.60
N MET A 74 -1.15 3.71 8.06
CA MET A 74 -1.95 2.81 8.90
C MET A 74 -3.11 2.26 8.09
N ILE A 75 -3.28 0.94 8.09
CA ILE A 75 -4.55 0.33 7.70
C ILE A 75 -5.35 0.12 8.97
N TYR A 76 -6.41 0.91 9.14
CA TYR A 76 -7.23 0.78 10.34
C TYR A 76 -8.43 -0.13 10.11
N GLN A 77 -8.72 -0.89 11.13
CA GLN A 77 -9.83 -1.82 11.29
C GLN A 77 -10.46 -1.59 12.67
N GLU A 78 -11.46 -2.34 13.05
CA GLU A 78 -12.17 -2.14 14.32
C GLU A 78 -11.22 -2.08 15.51
N GLU A 79 -10.24 -2.96 15.57
CA GLU A 79 -9.30 -3.14 16.69
C GLU A 79 -8.34 -1.96 16.92
N ASN A 80 -7.97 -1.22 15.87
CA ASN A 80 -7.02 -0.10 15.95
C ASN A 80 -7.60 1.25 15.49
N SER A 81 -8.89 1.31 15.18
CA SER A 81 -9.55 2.52 14.65
C SER A 81 -9.46 3.72 15.60
N SER A 82 -9.50 3.48 16.91
CA SER A 82 -9.34 4.52 17.94
C SER A 82 -7.95 5.18 17.94
N GLU A 83 -6.94 4.53 17.35
CA GLU A 83 -5.56 5.03 17.33
C GLU A 83 -5.23 5.97 16.16
N VAL A 84 -6.16 6.19 15.22
CA VAL A 84 -5.91 6.98 13.99
C VAL A 84 -5.39 8.39 14.30
N ASN A 85 -5.95 9.06 15.28
CA ASN A 85 -5.53 10.41 15.64
C ASN A 85 -4.14 10.42 16.31
N ASP A 86 -3.88 9.46 17.17
CA ASP A 86 -2.58 9.34 17.86
C ASP A 86 -1.49 8.92 16.86
N PHE A 87 -1.81 8.04 15.91
CA PHE A 87 -0.93 7.69 14.80
C PHE A 87 -0.52 8.93 13.98
N LYS A 88 -1.48 9.79 13.62
CA LYS A 88 -1.19 11.03 12.91
C LYS A 88 -0.32 11.98 13.72
N LYS A 89 -0.59 12.14 15.04
CA LYS A 89 0.24 12.94 15.94
C LYS A 89 1.65 12.37 16.06
N TRP A 90 1.77 11.05 16.24
CA TRP A 90 3.05 10.36 16.31
C TRP A 90 3.87 10.58 15.02
N GLY A 91 3.25 10.38 13.86
CA GLY A 91 3.92 10.62 12.58
C GLY A 91 4.42 12.06 12.44
N LYS A 92 3.61 13.06 12.78
CA LYS A 92 4.03 14.48 12.76
C LYS A 92 5.17 14.79 13.73
N LYS A 93 5.27 14.08 14.85
CA LYS A 93 6.34 14.25 15.83
C LYS A 93 7.68 13.70 15.35
N TYR A 94 7.67 12.56 14.67
CA TYR A 94 8.88 11.80 14.35
C TYR A 94 9.32 11.89 12.89
N LEU A 95 8.46 12.38 11.99
CA LEU A 95 8.76 12.52 10.57
C LEU A 95 8.89 13.99 10.16
N SER A 96 9.40 14.22 8.97
CA SER A 96 9.59 15.57 8.42
C SER A 96 8.28 16.13 7.84
N PRO A 97 8.09 17.46 7.76
CA PRO A 97 6.87 18.08 7.23
C PRO A 97 6.50 17.64 5.80
N ASN A 98 7.49 17.28 4.99
CA ASN A 98 7.30 16.84 3.61
C ASN A 98 6.88 15.36 3.49
N ASP A 99 6.90 14.62 4.59
CA ASP A 99 6.48 13.22 4.62
C ASP A 99 4.96 13.12 4.64
N LEU A 100 4.44 12.01 4.14
CA LEU A 100 3.01 11.76 4.11
C LEU A 100 2.62 10.80 5.24
N ILE A 101 1.57 11.16 5.97
CA ILE A 101 1.00 10.33 7.03
C ILE A 101 -0.45 10.07 6.65
N VAL A 102 -0.77 8.83 6.33
CA VAL A 102 -2.09 8.44 5.82
C VAL A 102 -2.67 7.29 6.63
N ALA A 103 -3.97 7.33 6.85
CA ALA A 103 -4.72 6.23 7.43
C ALA A 103 -5.84 5.83 6.48
N HIS A 104 -5.88 4.57 6.12
CA HIS A 104 -6.91 4.01 5.26
C HIS A 104 -7.68 2.94 6.00
N LYS A 105 -8.97 2.85 5.73
CA LYS A 105 -9.78 1.75 6.24
C LYS A 105 -9.35 0.44 5.58
N VAL A 106 -9.38 -0.66 6.35
CA VAL A 106 -9.22 -1.99 5.79
C VAL A 106 -10.25 -2.22 4.68
N HIS A 107 -9.85 -2.84 3.59
CA HIS A 107 -10.74 -3.14 2.47
C HIS A 107 -10.63 -4.62 2.07
N ASN A 108 -11.64 -5.11 1.37
CA ASN A 108 -11.81 -6.54 1.05
C ASN A 108 -11.14 -6.96 -0.28
N TRP A 109 -10.22 -6.14 -0.80
CA TRP A 109 -9.49 -6.41 -2.05
C TRP A 109 -10.43 -6.76 -3.23
N GLY A 110 -11.44 -5.92 -3.43
CA GLY A 110 -12.42 -6.17 -4.50
C GLY A 110 -13.28 -7.41 -4.23
N ARG A 111 -13.67 -7.64 -2.99
CA ARG A 111 -14.46 -8.79 -2.51
C ARG A 111 -13.73 -10.14 -2.57
N GLN A 112 -12.40 -10.14 -2.66
CA GLN A 112 -11.60 -11.37 -2.66
C GLN A 112 -11.33 -11.90 -1.25
N LEU A 113 -11.46 -11.06 -0.22
CA LEU A 113 -11.26 -11.41 1.19
C LEU A 113 -12.57 -11.22 1.97
N ASP A 114 -12.85 -12.15 2.87
CA ASP A 114 -13.84 -11.91 3.92
C ASP A 114 -13.19 -11.11 5.05
N ILE A 115 -13.71 -9.92 5.32
CA ILE A 115 -13.21 -9.01 6.34
C ILE A 115 -14.30 -8.64 7.36
N LYS A 116 -15.36 -9.44 7.47
CA LYS A 116 -16.45 -9.19 8.41
C LYS A 116 -15.97 -9.08 9.86
N ASN A 117 -14.91 -9.83 10.20
CA ASN A 117 -14.29 -9.77 11.53
C ASN A 117 -13.38 -8.56 11.74
N LEU A 118 -13.15 -7.74 10.72
CA LEU A 118 -12.25 -6.59 10.77
C LEU A 118 -12.99 -5.26 10.69
N THR A 119 -14.22 -5.27 10.20
CA THR A 119 -15.07 -4.07 10.12
C THR A 119 -16.54 -4.45 9.94
N THR A 120 -17.41 -3.70 10.58
CA THR A 120 -18.87 -3.82 10.45
C THR A 120 -19.43 -3.02 9.26
N ASP A 121 -18.61 -2.15 8.65
CA ASP A 121 -19.08 -1.28 7.59
C ASP A 121 -19.37 -2.02 6.28
N LYS A 122 -20.47 -1.64 5.66
CA LYS A 122 -20.77 -2.03 4.28
C LYS A 122 -19.97 -1.16 3.32
N PHE A 123 -19.19 -1.78 2.43
CA PHE A 123 -18.51 -1.07 1.36
C PHE A 123 -19.52 -0.74 0.27
N ILE A 124 -19.92 0.50 0.20
CA ILE A 124 -20.75 1.05 -0.91
C ILE A 124 -19.83 1.83 -1.82
N ASN A 125 -19.52 1.28 -2.98
CA ASN A 125 -18.82 2.01 -4.04
C ASN A 125 -19.87 2.76 -4.87
N SER A 126 -20.08 4.03 -4.56
CA SER A 126 -20.96 4.93 -5.32
C SER A 126 -20.24 5.67 -6.44
N ILE A 127 -18.92 5.57 -6.51
CA ILE A 127 -18.09 6.29 -7.49
C ILE A 127 -17.37 5.27 -8.38
N PRO A 128 -17.34 5.47 -9.71
CA PRO A 128 -16.58 4.64 -10.62
C PRO A 128 -15.09 4.55 -10.21
N CYS A 129 -14.53 3.35 -10.28
CA CYS A 129 -13.12 3.14 -9.96
C CYS A 129 -12.23 3.70 -11.07
N THR A 130 -11.43 4.71 -10.77
CA THR A 130 -10.53 5.37 -11.75
C THR A 130 -9.39 4.48 -12.24
N ALA A 131 -9.04 3.41 -11.51
CA ALA A 131 -7.93 2.52 -11.87
C ALA A 131 -8.06 1.91 -13.27
N ILE A 132 -9.29 1.64 -13.73
CA ILE A 132 -9.54 1.07 -15.08
C ILE A 132 -9.29 2.05 -16.23
N TRP A 133 -9.08 3.34 -15.93
CA TRP A 133 -8.71 4.39 -16.90
C TRP A 133 -7.27 4.89 -16.73
N SER A 134 -6.55 4.45 -15.69
CA SER A 134 -5.22 4.99 -15.39
C SER A 134 -4.11 3.95 -15.31
N ASN A 135 -4.44 2.66 -15.11
CA ASN A 135 -3.45 1.65 -14.83
C ASN A 135 -3.72 0.31 -15.53
N LEU A 136 -2.64 -0.40 -15.87
CA LEU A 136 -2.63 -1.84 -16.11
C LEU A 136 -1.76 -2.51 -15.05
N GLN A 137 -2.23 -3.65 -14.53
CA GLN A 137 -1.46 -4.47 -13.62
C GLN A 137 -0.96 -5.72 -14.35
N ILE A 138 0.36 -5.87 -14.44
CA ILE A 138 0.98 -7.02 -15.11
C ILE A 138 1.60 -7.91 -14.05
N HIS A 139 1.25 -9.18 -14.08
CA HIS A 139 1.82 -10.21 -13.19
C HIS A 139 3.08 -10.83 -13.81
N ALA A 140 3.86 -11.54 -12.99
CA ALA A 140 5.12 -12.13 -13.40
C ALA A 140 4.98 -13.19 -14.54
N ASP A 141 3.81 -13.79 -14.69
CA ASP A 141 3.46 -14.74 -15.76
C ASP A 141 3.01 -14.05 -17.06
N GLY A 142 3.05 -12.72 -17.11
CA GLY A 142 2.58 -11.91 -18.23
C GLY A 142 1.08 -11.65 -18.26
N ARG A 143 0.30 -12.19 -17.33
CA ARG A 143 -1.14 -11.96 -17.24
C ARG A 143 -1.41 -10.49 -16.88
N VAL A 144 -2.32 -9.85 -17.60
CA VAL A 144 -2.76 -8.49 -17.34
C VAL A 144 -4.08 -8.52 -16.60
N ALA A 145 -4.06 -8.06 -15.35
CA ALA A 145 -5.21 -8.00 -14.47
C ALA A 145 -5.90 -6.63 -14.51
N LEU A 146 -7.14 -6.58 -14.03
CA LEU A 146 -7.96 -5.37 -14.02
C LEU A 146 -7.36 -4.28 -13.12
N CYS A 147 -6.83 -4.65 -11.96
CA CYS A 147 -6.20 -3.73 -11.02
C CYS A 147 -5.29 -4.49 -10.03
N SER A 148 -4.54 -3.74 -9.23
CA SER A 148 -3.65 -4.29 -8.20
C SER A 148 -4.36 -5.08 -7.08
N ASN A 149 -5.66 -4.94 -6.94
CA ASN A 149 -6.46 -5.71 -5.98
C ASN A 149 -6.76 -7.13 -6.43
N ASP A 150 -6.53 -7.50 -7.70
CA ASP A 150 -6.69 -8.87 -8.18
C ASP A 150 -5.47 -9.74 -7.84
N THR A 151 -5.19 -9.88 -6.54
CA THR A 151 -4.02 -10.60 -6.02
C THR A 151 -4.17 -12.12 -6.10
N LYS A 152 -5.40 -12.64 -6.09
CA LYS A 152 -5.65 -14.09 -6.12
C LYS A 152 -5.61 -14.69 -7.52
N MET A 153 -5.28 -13.87 -8.54
CA MET A 153 -5.13 -14.31 -9.93
C MET A 153 -6.34 -15.13 -10.44
N LYS A 154 -7.51 -14.94 -9.85
CA LYS A 154 -8.74 -15.61 -10.27
C LYS A 154 -9.23 -14.96 -11.54
N SER A 155 -9.08 -15.64 -12.63
CA SER A 155 -9.16 -15.26 -14.03
C SER A 155 -10.45 -14.58 -14.53
N LYS A 156 -11.44 -14.32 -13.68
CA LYS A 156 -12.71 -13.66 -14.12
C LYS A 156 -12.50 -12.27 -14.74
N HIS A 157 -11.34 -11.64 -14.48
CA HIS A 157 -11.03 -10.28 -14.94
C HIS A 157 -9.66 -10.17 -15.60
N THR A 158 -9.16 -11.25 -16.20
CA THR A 158 -7.97 -11.20 -17.04
C THR A 158 -8.30 -10.43 -18.31
N LEU A 159 -7.52 -9.38 -18.56
CA LEU A 159 -7.68 -8.52 -19.72
C LEU A 159 -6.94 -9.05 -20.95
N GLY A 160 -5.90 -9.83 -20.75
CA GLY A 160 -5.03 -10.42 -21.75
C GLY A 160 -3.69 -10.85 -21.17
N TYR A 161 -2.74 -11.12 -22.06
CA TYR A 161 -1.38 -11.54 -21.70
C TYR A 161 -0.35 -10.68 -22.44
N ALA A 162 0.53 -10.00 -21.70
CA ALA A 162 1.55 -9.12 -22.24
C ALA A 162 2.63 -9.83 -23.10
N ASN A 163 2.73 -11.16 -22.97
CA ASN A 163 3.57 -12.01 -23.82
C ASN A 163 2.87 -12.49 -25.11
N LYS A 164 1.58 -12.15 -25.31
CA LYS A 164 0.79 -12.53 -26.48
C LYS A 164 0.26 -11.34 -27.27
N SER A 165 0.08 -10.20 -26.62
CA SER A 165 -0.46 -8.98 -27.23
C SER A 165 0.25 -7.76 -26.66
N SER A 166 0.33 -6.70 -27.44
CA SER A 166 0.87 -5.43 -26.97
C SER A 166 -0.02 -4.83 -25.86
N LEU A 167 0.59 -4.03 -24.98
CA LEU A 167 -0.16 -3.34 -23.93
C LEU A 167 -1.21 -2.37 -24.51
N ALA A 168 -0.94 -1.78 -25.66
CA ALA A 168 -1.89 -0.91 -26.37
C ALA A 168 -3.13 -1.69 -26.84
N GLU A 169 -2.97 -2.88 -27.41
CA GLU A 169 -4.07 -3.75 -27.79
C GLU A 169 -4.91 -4.18 -26.58
N ILE A 170 -4.27 -4.56 -25.47
CA ILE A 170 -4.98 -4.92 -24.24
C ILE A 170 -5.73 -3.73 -23.66
N TRP A 171 -5.12 -2.55 -23.64
CA TRP A 171 -5.70 -1.31 -23.13
C TRP A 171 -6.94 -0.85 -23.90
N ASN A 172 -6.92 -1.01 -25.22
CA ASN A 172 -8.01 -0.65 -26.11
C ASN A 172 -8.94 -1.83 -26.45
N GLY A 173 -8.64 -3.00 -25.91
CA GLY A 173 -9.34 -4.25 -26.20
C GLY A 173 -10.75 -4.30 -25.64
N PHE A 174 -11.56 -5.18 -26.24
CA PHE A 174 -12.96 -5.41 -25.86
C PHE A 174 -13.18 -5.70 -24.36
N PRO A 175 -12.35 -6.51 -23.68
CA PRO A 175 -12.55 -6.81 -22.26
C PRO A 175 -12.56 -5.55 -21.39
N LEU A 176 -11.57 -4.67 -21.56
CA LEU A 176 -11.46 -3.46 -20.75
C LEU A 176 -12.50 -2.41 -21.16
N LYS A 177 -12.78 -2.28 -22.46
CA LYS A 177 -13.85 -1.40 -22.97
C LYS A 177 -15.19 -1.74 -22.34
N LYS A 178 -15.58 -3.01 -22.34
CA LYS A 178 -16.84 -3.49 -21.74
C LYS A 178 -16.91 -3.21 -20.22
N ILE A 179 -15.79 -3.30 -19.51
CA ILE A 179 -15.73 -3.00 -18.07
C ILE A 179 -15.93 -1.49 -17.85
N ARG A 180 -15.25 -0.66 -18.63
CA ARG A 180 -15.42 0.82 -18.58
C ARG A 180 -16.87 1.24 -18.83
N GLU A 181 -17.50 0.70 -19.85
CA GLU A 181 -18.91 0.96 -20.16
C GLU A 181 -19.87 0.61 -19.00
N ARG A 182 -19.59 -0.52 -18.30
CA ARG A 182 -20.38 -0.92 -17.13
C ARG A 182 -20.17 -0.02 -15.91
N HIS A 183 -19.03 0.64 -15.81
CA HIS A 183 -18.70 1.56 -14.71
C HIS A 183 -19.34 2.94 -14.90
N LEU A 184 -19.76 3.29 -16.11
CA LEU A 184 -20.38 4.56 -16.45
C LEU A 184 -21.93 4.50 -16.40
N LYS A 185 -22.49 3.31 -16.21
CA LYS A 185 -23.92 3.07 -16.01
C LYS A 185 -24.23 2.98 -14.52
#